data_3bf866f2f62c59c44cb9404831c3ea49
#
_entry.id   3bf866f2f62c59c44cb9404831c3ea49
#
_cell.length_a   1.000
_cell.length_b   1.000
_cell.length_c   1.000
_cell.angle_alpha   90.00
_cell.angle_beta   90.00
_cell.angle_gamma   90.00
#
_symmetry.space_group_name_H-M   'P 1'
#
loop_
_entity.id
_entity.type
_entity.pdbx_description
1 polymer ?
#
loop_
_entity_poly.entity_id
_entity_poly.type
_entity_poly.pdbx_seq_one_letter_code
_entity_poly.pdbx_strand_id
1 'polypeptide(L)'
;KNTISVKLPAIKQGWKEWIDAGLPVGCGEFICGKQEALSLSRCNFLHQVCYKDNFASCNLGSPYLIHPQKGETWALYKDCNLSCCASNPENHLSCQYEIVEIVQRNPFDTRVASLDKLEGYASLYHRRNHNKKDTFLIHDEELFRISHKIPSFRMSGHESKGVPESIF
;
A
#
# COMPACT_ATOMS: atom_id res chain seq x y z
N LYS A 1 4.29 -8.25 20.33
CA LYS A 1 4.35 -7.98 18.90
C LYS A 1 4.30 -9.30 18.15
N ASN A 2 3.35 -9.43 17.24
CA ASN A 2 3.31 -10.58 16.37
C ASN A 2 4.29 -10.30 15.24
N THR A 3 5.31 -11.12 15.09
CA THR A 3 6.15 -11.09 13.90
C THR A 3 5.32 -11.65 12.77
N ILE A 4 5.10 -10.86 11.75
CA ILE A 4 4.37 -11.26 10.57
C ILE A 4 5.38 -11.76 9.57
N SER A 5 5.28 -13.04 9.20
CA SER A 5 6.05 -13.59 8.08
C SER A 5 5.19 -13.52 6.83
N VAL A 6 5.74 -13.05 5.73
CA VAL A 6 5.07 -13.10 4.43
C VAL A 6 5.16 -14.52 3.92
N LYS A 7 4.02 -15.20 3.79
CA LYS A 7 3.94 -16.44 3.01
C LYS A 7 3.62 -16.08 1.59
N LEU A 8 4.54 -16.37 0.71
CA LEU A 8 4.29 -16.22 -0.70
C LEU A 8 3.65 -17.50 -1.24
N PRO A 9 2.47 -17.41 -1.85
CA PRO A 9 2.01 -18.47 -2.73
C PRO A 9 3.04 -18.62 -3.84
N ALA A 10 3.21 -19.84 -4.38
CA ALA A 10 4.21 -20.22 -5.39
C ALA A 10 4.89 -19.03 -6.06
N ILE A 11 6.10 -18.73 -5.63
CA ILE A 11 6.81 -17.47 -5.80
C ILE A 11 6.87 -17.11 -7.30
N LYS A 12 6.07 -16.16 -7.72
CA LYS A 12 6.22 -15.56 -9.04
C LYS A 12 7.51 -14.73 -9.05
N GLN A 13 8.20 -14.69 -10.18
CA GLN A 13 9.57 -14.19 -10.28
C GLN A 13 9.76 -12.78 -9.67
N GLY A 14 8.91 -11.82 -9.98
CA GLY A 14 9.01 -10.46 -9.46
C GLY A 14 8.92 -10.35 -7.92
N TRP A 15 8.09 -11.16 -7.29
CA TRP A 15 7.99 -11.22 -5.83
C TRP A 15 9.26 -11.76 -5.18
N LYS A 16 9.87 -12.80 -5.80
CA LYS A 16 11.09 -13.37 -5.29
C LYS A 16 12.23 -12.35 -5.29
N GLU A 17 12.43 -11.69 -6.41
CA GLU A 17 13.47 -10.66 -6.56
C GLU A 17 13.28 -9.52 -5.54
N TRP A 18 12.03 -9.11 -5.30
CA TRP A 18 11.68 -8.08 -4.33
C TRP A 18 12.06 -8.47 -2.89
N ILE A 19 11.75 -9.71 -2.51
CA ILE A 19 12.04 -10.21 -1.16
C ILE A 19 13.51 -10.51 -0.97
N ASP A 20 14.16 -11.08 -1.98
CA ASP A 20 15.60 -11.35 -1.95
C ASP A 20 16.39 -10.02 -1.82
N ALA A 21 15.84 -8.92 -2.34
CA ALA A 21 16.36 -7.58 -2.14
C ALA A 21 16.07 -6.98 -0.75
N GLY A 22 15.37 -7.69 0.13
CA GLY A 22 15.03 -7.22 1.47
C GLY A 22 14.02 -6.08 1.53
N LEU A 23 13.24 -5.89 0.47
CA LEU A 23 12.30 -4.78 0.36
C LEU A 23 11.00 -5.04 1.14
N PRO A 24 10.42 -4.01 1.75
CA PRO A 24 9.20 -4.17 2.52
C PRO A 24 7.99 -4.47 1.62
N VAL A 25 7.07 -5.27 2.14
CA VAL A 25 5.83 -5.68 1.48
C VAL A 25 4.65 -5.08 2.23
N GLY A 26 3.86 -4.27 1.54
CA GLY A 26 2.72 -3.55 2.13
C GLY A 26 1.39 -4.30 2.06
N CYS A 27 1.24 -5.22 1.11
CA CYS A 27 0.02 -6.01 0.92
C CYS A 27 0.33 -7.39 0.36
N GLY A 28 -0.63 -8.30 0.41
CA GLY A 28 -0.50 -9.68 -0.01
C GLY A 28 -0.96 -10.67 1.06
N GLU A 29 -0.54 -11.91 0.95
CA GLU A 29 -0.81 -12.95 1.92
C GLU A 29 0.26 -12.96 3.01
N PHE A 30 -0.17 -12.88 4.26
CA PHE A 30 0.70 -12.90 5.42
C PHE A 30 0.34 -14.06 6.33
N ILE A 31 1.33 -14.58 7.04
CA ILE A 31 1.13 -15.60 8.08
C ILE A 31 1.51 -15.01 9.43
N CYS A 32 0.71 -15.32 10.43
CA CYS A 32 1.04 -14.99 11.82
C CYS A 32 2.28 -15.80 12.26
N GLY A 33 3.39 -15.11 12.49
CA GLY A 33 4.61 -15.69 13.03
C GLY A 33 4.60 -15.79 14.55
N LYS A 34 5.74 -16.15 15.13
CA LYS A 34 5.92 -16.17 16.57
C LYS A 34 5.71 -14.79 17.19
N GLN A 35 5.07 -14.78 18.34
CA GLN A 35 4.86 -13.56 19.11
C GLN A 35 6.16 -13.10 19.75
N GLU A 36 6.58 -11.88 19.43
CA GLU A 36 7.71 -11.22 20.08
C GLU A 36 7.22 -9.95 20.77
N ALA A 37 7.56 -9.77 22.02
CA ALA A 37 7.27 -8.55 22.75
C ALA A 37 8.31 -7.49 22.43
N LEU A 38 7.93 -6.46 21.66
CA LEU A 38 8.75 -5.30 21.41
C LEU A 38 8.11 -4.08 22.07
N SER A 39 8.91 -3.33 22.84
CA SER A 39 8.47 -2.03 23.36
C SER A 39 8.68 -0.99 22.27
N LEU A 40 7.58 -0.49 21.70
CA LEU A 40 7.59 0.55 20.66
C LEU A 40 6.76 1.74 21.11
N SER A 41 7.26 2.92 20.81
CA SER A 41 6.54 4.17 20.97
C SER A 41 5.39 4.26 19.95
N ARG A 42 4.33 5.02 20.27
CA ARG A 42 3.20 5.25 19.34
C ARG A 42 3.63 5.88 18.02
N CYS A 43 4.69 6.68 18.01
CA CYS A 43 5.23 7.30 16.81
C CYS A 43 5.84 6.29 15.81
N ASN A 44 6.07 5.05 16.21
CA ASN A 44 6.53 3.99 15.31
C ASN A 44 5.39 3.39 14.46
N PHE A 45 4.14 3.82 14.68
CA PHE A 45 2.99 3.33 13.94
C PHE A 45 2.37 4.48 13.16
N LEU A 46 2.13 4.28 11.86
CA LEU A 46 1.46 5.25 11.03
C LEU A 46 -0.06 5.15 11.19
N HIS A 47 -0.60 3.97 11.07
CA HIS A 47 -2.03 3.69 11.21
C HIS A 47 -2.29 2.19 11.39
N GLN A 48 -3.51 1.87 11.78
CA GLN A 48 -3.97 0.49 11.86
C GLN A 48 -4.45 0.03 10.48
N VAL A 49 -3.96 -1.11 10.03
CA VAL A 49 -4.46 -1.78 8.82
C VAL A 49 -5.57 -2.74 9.23
N CYS A 50 -6.74 -2.61 8.61
CA CYS A 50 -7.84 -3.56 8.78
C CYS A 50 -7.76 -4.61 7.68
N TYR A 51 -7.82 -5.88 8.03
CA TYR A 51 -7.98 -6.98 7.10
C TYR A 51 -9.43 -7.49 7.16
N LYS A 52 -9.96 -7.82 6.00
CA LYS A 52 -11.27 -8.45 5.94
C LYS A 52 -11.06 -9.95 6.12
N ASP A 53 -11.20 -10.43 7.30
CA ASP A 53 -11.75 -11.77 7.57
C ASP A 53 -12.01 -11.88 9.06
N ASN A 54 -13.20 -12.36 9.37
CA ASN A 54 -13.75 -12.68 10.66
C ASN A 54 -12.72 -12.71 11.79
N PHE A 55 -12.96 -11.94 12.82
CA PHE A 55 -12.29 -11.84 14.13
C PHE A 55 -11.89 -13.18 14.77
N ALA A 56 -11.42 -14.13 13.99
CA ALA A 56 -10.75 -15.30 14.51
C ALA A 56 -9.36 -14.86 14.95
N SER A 57 -9.09 -15.02 16.22
CA SER A 57 -7.77 -14.90 16.82
C SER A 57 -6.70 -15.34 15.84
N CYS A 58 -5.65 -14.52 15.68
CA CYS A 58 -4.47 -14.86 14.89
C CYS A 58 -3.93 -16.22 15.37
N ASN A 59 -4.42 -17.30 14.81
CA ASN A 59 -3.89 -18.62 15.08
C ASN A 59 -2.56 -18.76 14.34
N LEU A 60 -1.52 -19.17 15.04
CA LEU A 60 -0.23 -19.46 14.45
C LEU A 60 -0.40 -20.33 13.20
N GLY A 61 0.05 -19.81 12.05
CA GLY A 61 0.00 -20.51 10.78
C GLY A 61 -1.23 -20.26 9.91
N SER A 62 -2.25 -19.55 10.39
CA SER A 62 -3.38 -19.16 9.52
C SER A 62 -2.99 -17.96 8.65
N PRO A 63 -3.22 -18.05 7.32
CA PRO A 63 -2.97 -16.94 6.44
C PRO A 63 -4.04 -15.87 6.60
N TYR A 64 -3.65 -14.62 6.45
CA TYR A 64 -4.56 -13.48 6.31
C TYR A 64 -4.11 -12.59 5.15
N LEU A 65 -5.10 -12.00 4.49
CA LEU A 65 -4.89 -11.22 3.29
C LEU A 65 -5.00 -9.72 3.61
N ILE A 66 -3.97 -8.97 3.28
CA ILE A 66 -4.01 -7.52 3.28
C ILE A 66 -4.04 -7.09 1.82
N HIS A 67 -5.21 -6.64 1.37
CA HIS A 67 -5.38 -6.15 0.01
C HIS A 67 -5.93 -4.73 0.02
N PRO A 68 -5.49 -3.89 -0.93
CA PRO A 68 -6.06 -2.58 -1.14
C PRO A 68 -7.56 -2.66 -1.38
N GLN A 69 -8.34 -1.82 -0.70
CA GLN A 69 -9.79 -1.76 -0.85
C GLN A 69 -10.20 -0.55 -1.66
N LYS A 70 -11.31 -0.67 -2.41
CA LYS A 70 -11.88 0.44 -3.18
C LYS A 70 -12.07 1.68 -2.29
N GLY A 71 -11.62 2.84 -2.78
CA GLY A 71 -11.69 4.12 -2.10
C GLY A 71 -10.52 4.40 -1.16
N GLU A 72 -9.63 3.44 -0.96
CA GLU A 72 -8.41 3.67 -0.18
C GLU A 72 -7.34 4.37 -1.01
N THR A 73 -6.48 5.12 -0.33
CA THR A 73 -5.29 5.75 -0.90
C THR A 73 -4.05 4.97 -0.48
N TRP A 74 -3.19 4.68 -1.46
CA TRP A 74 -1.98 3.91 -1.26
C TRP A 74 -0.78 4.57 -1.94
N ALA A 75 0.40 4.33 -1.40
CA ALA A 75 1.66 4.68 -2.03
C ALA A 75 2.19 3.49 -2.83
N LEU A 76 2.59 3.74 -4.07
CA LEU A 76 3.30 2.78 -4.92
C LEU A 76 4.77 3.16 -5.00
N TYR A 77 5.64 2.18 -4.98
CA TYR A 77 7.05 2.39 -5.34
C TYR A 77 7.15 2.77 -6.81
N LYS A 78 7.78 3.89 -7.06
CA LYS A 78 8.07 4.40 -8.41
C LYS A 78 9.56 4.35 -8.65
N ASP A 79 9.96 3.84 -9.82
CA ASP A 79 11.35 3.81 -10.27
C ASP A 79 12.32 3.16 -9.26
N CYS A 80 11.84 2.17 -8.49
CA CYS A 80 12.65 1.44 -7.54
C CYS A 80 13.60 0.49 -8.30
N ASN A 81 14.89 0.77 -8.23
CA ASN A 81 15.90 -0.08 -8.84
C ASN A 81 16.23 -1.26 -7.90
N LEU A 82 15.73 -2.44 -8.24
CA LEU A 82 15.92 -3.66 -7.45
C LEU A 82 17.40 -4.00 -7.25
N SER A 83 18.24 -3.79 -8.26
CA SER A 83 19.68 -4.06 -8.14
C SER A 83 20.36 -3.13 -7.13
N CYS A 84 19.93 -1.86 -7.09
CA CYS A 84 20.43 -0.90 -6.11
C CYS A 84 19.96 -1.26 -4.70
N CYS A 85 18.71 -1.65 -4.54
CA CYS A 85 18.14 -2.06 -3.25
C CYS A 85 18.74 -3.40 -2.76
N ALA A 86 19.04 -4.32 -3.65
CA ALA A 86 19.69 -5.59 -3.30
C ALA A 86 21.11 -5.41 -2.72
N SER A 87 21.82 -4.35 -3.15
CA SER A 87 23.14 -4.02 -2.61
C SER A 87 23.08 -3.46 -1.19
N ASN A 88 22.04 -2.69 -0.88
CA ASN A 88 21.74 -2.16 0.46
C ASN A 88 20.21 -1.96 0.59
N PRO A 89 19.54 -2.77 1.43
CA PRO A 89 18.09 -2.67 1.63
C PRO A 89 17.59 -1.28 2.04
N GLU A 90 18.40 -0.47 2.71
CA GLU A 90 18.02 0.89 3.10
C GLU A 90 17.89 1.85 1.90
N ASN A 91 18.41 1.47 0.73
CA ASN A 91 18.25 2.28 -0.48
C ASN A 91 16.79 2.42 -0.93
N HIS A 92 15.87 1.56 -0.44
CA HIS A 92 14.43 1.72 -0.70
C HIS A 92 13.88 3.04 -0.10
N LEU A 93 14.52 3.62 0.90
CA LEU A 93 14.14 4.91 1.48
C LEU A 93 14.31 6.08 0.49
N SER A 94 15.15 5.88 -0.52
CA SER A 94 15.35 6.85 -1.61
C SER A 94 14.40 6.65 -2.78
N CYS A 95 13.62 5.57 -2.82
CA CYS A 95 12.63 5.33 -3.85
C CYS A 95 11.56 6.43 -3.84
N GLN A 96 11.17 6.87 -5.01
CA GLN A 96 10.03 7.78 -5.13
C GLN A 96 8.72 7.01 -4.97
N TYR A 97 7.69 7.73 -4.57
CA TYR A 97 6.35 7.18 -4.43
C TYR A 97 5.39 7.88 -5.39
N GLU A 98 4.51 7.10 -5.98
CA GLU A 98 3.31 7.58 -6.64
C GLU A 98 2.11 7.33 -5.71
N ILE A 99 1.30 8.36 -5.49
CA ILE A 99 0.09 8.25 -4.66
C ILE A 99 -1.07 7.89 -5.58
N VAL A 100 -1.82 6.86 -5.21
CA VAL A 100 -2.94 6.34 -5.99
C VAL A 100 -4.18 6.12 -5.13
N GLU A 101 -5.34 6.29 -5.75
CA GLU A 101 -6.63 5.85 -5.22
C GLU A 101 -6.99 4.50 -5.82
N ILE A 102 -7.47 3.58 -4.99
CA ILE A 102 -8.01 2.30 -5.45
C ILE A 102 -9.42 2.52 -6.00
N VAL A 103 -9.56 2.40 -7.31
CA VAL A 103 -10.84 2.60 -8.00
C VAL A 103 -11.69 1.34 -7.98
N GLN A 104 -11.04 0.20 -8.19
CA GLN A 104 -11.68 -1.10 -8.22
C GLN A 104 -10.70 -2.20 -7.85
N ARG A 105 -11.17 -3.22 -7.17
CA ARG A 105 -10.42 -4.45 -6.88
C ARG A 105 -11.17 -5.64 -7.44
N ASN A 106 -10.51 -6.43 -8.27
CA ASN A 106 -10.95 -7.73 -8.77
C ASN A 106 -10.05 -8.83 -8.18
N PRO A 107 -10.41 -10.12 -8.31
CA PRO A 107 -9.58 -11.22 -7.81
C PRO A 107 -8.17 -11.28 -8.38
N PHE A 108 -7.94 -10.73 -9.59
CA PHE A 108 -6.68 -10.87 -10.32
C PHE A 108 -5.97 -9.53 -10.58
N ASP A 109 -6.65 -8.41 -10.33
CA ASP A 109 -6.10 -7.09 -10.58
C ASP A 109 -6.70 -6.01 -9.66
N THR A 110 -5.95 -4.93 -9.55
CA THR A 110 -6.36 -3.72 -8.83
C THR A 110 -6.28 -2.55 -9.79
N ARG A 111 -7.42 -1.91 -10.07
CA ARG A 111 -7.48 -0.68 -10.86
C ARG A 111 -7.23 0.51 -9.97
N VAL A 112 -6.29 1.34 -10.34
CA VAL A 112 -5.88 2.52 -9.58
C VAL A 112 -5.93 3.79 -10.42
N ALA A 113 -6.12 4.92 -9.77
CA ALA A 113 -6.03 6.25 -10.35
C ALA A 113 -4.90 7.03 -9.68
N SER A 114 -3.99 7.61 -10.45
CA SER A 114 -2.93 8.46 -9.92
C SER A 114 -3.50 9.74 -9.31
N LEU A 115 -2.94 10.13 -8.17
CA LEU A 115 -3.26 11.36 -7.47
C LEU A 115 -2.09 12.33 -7.57
N ASP A 116 -2.37 13.54 -8.03
CA ASP A 116 -1.41 14.64 -8.04
C ASP A 116 -1.68 15.59 -6.88
N LYS A 117 -0.63 16.12 -6.32
CA LYS A 117 -0.73 17.12 -5.26
C LYS A 117 -1.33 18.40 -5.81
N LEU A 118 -2.31 18.94 -5.10
CA LEU A 118 -2.91 20.22 -5.45
C LEU A 118 -1.92 21.35 -5.13
N GLU A 119 -1.64 22.18 -6.11
CA GLU A 119 -0.72 23.32 -5.95
C GLU A 119 -1.23 24.30 -4.89
N GLY A 120 -0.32 24.79 -4.07
CA GLY A 120 -0.65 25.70 -2.96
C GLY A 120 -1.11 25.01 -1.66
N TYR A 121 -1.28 23.69 -1.64
CA TYR A 121 -1.69 22.95 -0.45
C TYR A 121 -0.66 21.92 -0.01
N ALA A 122 -0.52 21.74 1.30
CA ALA A 122 0.47 20.81 1.85
C ALA A 122 0.10 19.35 1.67
N SER A 123 -1.20 19.02 1.77
CA SER A 123 -1.70 17.63 1.88
C SER A 123 -3.01 17.38 1.12
N LEU A 124 -3.34 18.19 0.12
CA LEU A 124 -4.48 17.96 -0.73
C LEU A 124 -4.04 17.36 -2.06
N TYR A 125 -4.77 16.34 -2.48
CA TYR A 125 -4.51 15.59 -3.71
C TYR A 125 -5.78 15.46 -4.54
N HIS A 126 -5.66 15.49 -5.86
CA HIS A 126 -6.75 15.26 -6.78
C HIS A 126 -6.37 14.20 -7.80
N ARG A 127 -7.34 13.56 -8.42
CA ARG A 127 -7.04 12.65 -9.54
C ARG A 127 -6.37 13.44 -10.66
N ARG A 128 -5.27 12.91 -11.19
CA ARG A 128 -4.48 13.53 -12.27
C ARG A 128 -5.35 14.00 -13.43
N ASN A 129 -6.31 13.20 -13.81
CA ASN A 129 -7.33 13.56 -14.78
C ASN A 129 -8.67 12.98 -14.37
N HIS A 130 -9.76 13.68 -14.68
CA HIS A 130 -11.12 13.25 -14.36
C HIS A 130 -11.68 12.20 -15.35
N ASN A 131 -10.91 11.80 -16.37
CA ASN A 131 -11.31 10.84 -17.37
C ASN A 131 -11.01 9.41 -16.93
N LYS A 132 -11.92 8.47 -17.23
CA LYS A 132 -11.74 7.04 -16.95
C LYS A 132 -10.48 6.41 -17.60
N LYS A 133 -9.84 7.11 -18.55
CA LYS A 133 -8.65 6.64 -19.27
C LYS A 133 -7.36 6.75 -18.45
N ASP A 134 -7.35 7.50 -17.36
CA ASP A 134 -6.15 7.74 -16.56
C ASP A 134 -6.04 6.80 -15.36
N THR A 135 -6.66 5.65 -15.47
CA THR A 135 -6.50 4.55 -14.54
C THR A 135 -5.65 3.47 -15.18
N PHE A 136 -4.83 2.83 -14.36
CA PHE A 136 -4.05 1.67 -14.79
C PHE A 136 -4.32 0.46 -13.89
N LEU A 137 -3.90 -0.71 -14.35
CA LEU A 137 -4.06 -1.96 -13.63
C LEU A 137 -2.74 -2.35 -12.96
N ILE A 138 -2.83 -2.80 -11.74
CA ILE A 138 -1.77 -3.51 -11.02
C ILE A 138 -2.24 -4.95 -10.93
N HIS A 139 -1.54 -5.86 -11.58
CA HIS A 139 -1.83 -7.29 -11.49
C HIS A 139 -1.41 -7.83 -10.13
N ASP A 140 -2.04 -8.90 -9.66
CA ASP A 140 -1.70 -9.51 -8.37
C ASP A 140 -0.22 -9.93 -8.28
N GLU A 141 0.39 -10.18 -9.42
CA GLU A 141 1.82 -10.46 -9.54
C GLU A 141 2.70 -9.28 -9.21
N GLU A 142 2.18 -8.05 -9.34
CA GLU A 142 2.87 -6.78 -9.12
C GLU A 142 2.45 -6.08 -7.82
N LEU A 143 1.65 -6.72 -6.97
CA LEU A 143 1.20 -6.12 -5.70
C LEU A 143 2.36 -5.77 -4.76
N PHE A 144 3.55 -6.36 -4.93
CA PHE A 144 4.76 -5.97 -4.20
C PHE A 144 5.15 -4.51 -4.43
N ARG A 145 4.71 -3.87 -5.51
CA ARG A 145 4.91 -2.44 -5.78
C ARG A 145 4.10 -1.54 -4.84
N ILE A 146 3.09 -2.08 -4.17
CA ILE A 146 2.28 -1.34 -3.21
C ILE A 146 3.04 -1.28 -1.88
N SER A 147 3.42 -0.06 -1.48
CA SER A 147 4.25 0.17 -0.31
C SER A 147 3.44 0.21 0.99
N HIS A 148 2.58 1.21 1.12
CA HIS A 148 1.78 1.39 2.34
C HIS A 148 0.49 2.15 2.06
N LYS A 149 -0.49 1.94 2.95
CA LYS A 149 -1.74 2.69 2.94
C LYS A 149 -1.52 4.09 3.50
N ILE A 150 -2.07 5.09 2.81
CA ILE A 150 -2.07 6.48 3.26
C ILE A 150 -3.43 6.76 3.89
N PRO A 151 -3.48 7.16 5.19
CA PRO A 151 -4.72 7.62 5.80
C PRO A 151 -5.21 8.87 5.07
N SER A 152 -6.37 8.76 4.45
CA SER A 152 -6.99 9.85 3.69
C SER A 152 -8.50 9.78 3.81
N PHE A 153 -9.16 10.85 3.55
CA PHE A 153 -10.61 10.89 3.35
C PHE A 153 -10.92 11.77 2.14
N ARG A 154 -11.99 11.43 1.46
CA ARG A 154 -12.44 12.17 0.31
C ARG A 154 -13.32 13.33 0.75
N MET A 155 -12.95 14.54 0.34
CA MET A 155 -13.68 15.74 0.68
C MET A 155 -14.96 15.88 -0.15
N SER A 156 -16.00 16.39 0.47
CA SER A 156 -17.31 16.65 -0.14
C SER A 156 -17.43 18.05 -0.73
N GLY A 157 -16.43 18.92 -0.47
CA GLY A 157 -16.45 20.34 -0.83
C GLY A 157 -17.15 21.24 0.20
N HIS A 158 -17.69 20.67 1.27
CA HIS A 158 -18.39 21.41 2.32
C HIS A 158 -17.52 21.67 3.57
N GLU A 159 -16.33 21.07 3.63
CA GLU A 159 -15.46 21.13 4.81
C GLU A 159 -14.90 22.54 5.06
N SER A 160 -14.63 23.29 4.00
CA SER A 160 -14.14 24.66 4.10
C SER A 160 -14.41 25.45 2.80
N LYS A 161 -14.52 26.77 2.93
CA LYS A 161 -14.72 27.64 1.78
C LYS A 161 -13.52 27.57 0.83
N GLY A 162 -13.78 27.21 -0.44
CA GLY A 162 -12.76 27.13 -1.48
C GLY A 162 -12.08 25.76 -1.64
N VAL A 163 -12.47 24.76 -0.86
CA VAL A 163 -12.01 23.37 -1.06
C VAL A 163 -12.91 22.72 -2.12
N PRO A 164 -12.35 22.23 -3.23
CA PRO A 164 -13.14 21.54 -4.25
C PRO A 164 -13.62 20.17 -3.77
N GLU A 165 -14.71 19.67 -4.37
CA GLU A 165 -15.15 18.30 -4.17
C GLU A 165 -14.13 17.29 -4.72
N SER A 166 -14.19 16.06 -4.19
CA SER A 166 -13.41 14.91 -4.68
C SER A 166 -11.89 15.05 -4.55
N ILE A 167 -11.44 15.80 -3.56
CA ILE A 167 -10.05 15.90 -3.14
C ILE A 167 -9.77 14.97 -1.97
N PHE A 168 -8.54 14.48 -1.86
CA PHE A 168 -8.05 13.57 -0.82
C PHE A 168 -7.03 14.25 0.06
#